data_331dff6dc21e487a9dac197729b4cadb
#
_entry.id   331dff6dc21e487a9dac197729b4cadb
#
_cell.length_a   1.000
_cell.length_b   1.000
_cell.length_c   1.000
_cell.angle_alpha   90.00
_cell.angle_beta   90.00
_cell.angle_gamma   90.00
#
_symmetry.space_group_name_H-M   'P 1'
#
loop_
_entity.id
_entity.type
_entity.pdbx_description
1 polymer ?
#
loop_
_entity_poly.entity_id
_entity_poly.type
_entity_poly.pdbx_seq_one_letter_code
_entity_poly.pdbx_strand_id
1 'polypeptide(L)'
;MNRLAKQILTIILLTLLGCLYIQHVSVYQQSSSILLQPKSSEIALKSLPLTRNINNDRNNKTCRPKSNIVFIKAHKCASSAIQNIFMRYGYFNKKIFVLPKDGNYLGHPQLFSRSLVPDPKLFHSNYNILTHHSRLNYQEMKMLMPNNTIFITIIRKPVDLFESMFHYYKLNRFWSISFNRFNRPNLSIPKRIRQNRFVGKIGINQIMFDMGMSAKDFQNDDKIEKFIQYLDSIFSLVMVAERMEESLILLKNLLCWNFDDVVVFKVNARNRNSKHKISSTGIKHIEELNHADQLLYDYFNKKFDSKVRKFGREKMKQEINELRRRTKLYYDYCVNKTITKNHIIRFVSDREDNLQCQFLTNNELTLTYFIRNEQIKRYPLSVFQND
;
A
#
# COMPACT_ATOMS: atom_id res chain seq x y z
N MET A 1 34.41 -13.57 39.93
CA MET A 1 32.92 -13.70 39.89
C MET A 1 32.58 -15.12 39.47
N ASN A 2 31.97 -15.89 40.38
CA ASN A 2 31.66 -17.30 40.19
C ASN A 2 30.68 -17.50 39.01
N ARG A 3 30.73 -18.66 38.36
CA ARG A 3 29.89 -19.02 37.21
C ARG A 3 28.40 -18.82 37.51
N LEU A 4 27.97 -19.09 38.75
CA LEU A 4 26.61 -18.86 39.24
C LEU A 4 26.22 -17.37 39.25
N ALA A 5 27.12 -16.48 39.70
CA ALA A 5 26.85 -15.04 39.72
C ALA A 5 26.73 -14.44 38.31
N LYS A 6 27.45 -14.98 37.30
CA LYS A 6 27.29 -14.58 35.89
C LYS A 6 25.94 -15.01 35.33
N GLN A 7 25.49 -16.24 35.66
CA GLN A 7 24.19 -16.73 35.21
C GLN A 7 23.05 -15.93 35.82
N ILE A 8 23.09 -15.62 37.11
CA ILE A 8 22.08 -14.79 37.78
C ILE A 8 22.03 -13.39 37.16
N LEU A 9 23.19 -12.77 36.92
CA LEU A 9 23.26 -11.45 36.30
C LEU A 9 22.66 -11.44 34.86
N THR A 10 22.91 -12.50 34.09
CA THR A 10 22.34 -12.65 32.75
C THR A 10 20.83 -12.80 32.79
N ILE A 11 20.30 -13.58 33.72
CA ILE A 11 18.85 -13.73 33.88
C ILE A 11 18.20 -12.41 34.29
N ILE A 12 18.78 -11.68 35.24
CA ILE A 12 18.29 -10.36 35.66
C ILE A 12 18.31 -9.37 34.48
N LEU A 13 19.36 -9.37 33.66
CA LEU A 13 19.47 -8.49 32.50
C LEU A 13 18.40 -8.83 31.45
N LEU A 14 18.15 -10.10 31.19
CA LEU A 14 17.13 -10.55 30.24
C LEU A 14 15.71 -10.24 30.71
N THR A 15 15.44 -10.37 32.03
CA THR A 15 14.14 -9.98 32.59
C THR A 15 13.91 -8.47 32.54
N LEU A 16 14.93 -7.65 32.84
CA LEU A 16 14.85 -6.20 32.73
C LEU A 16 14.63 -5.74 31.28
N LEU A 17 15.32 -6.35 30.32
CA LEU A 17 15.11 -6.06 28.89
C LEU A 17 13.72 -6.47 28.42
N GLY A 18 13.20 -7.59 28.91
CA GLY A 18 11.83 -8.06 28.66
C GLY A 18 10.79 -7.09 29.22
N CYS A 19 10.97 -6.61 30.46
CA CYS A 19 10.08 -5.62 31.07
C CYS A 19 10.09 -4.28 30.33
N LEU A 20 11.27 -3.80 29.94
CA LEU A 20 11.40 -2.57 29.13
C LEU A 20 10.74 -2.72 27.76
N TYR A 21 10.86 -3.89 27.13
CA TYR A 21 10.18 -4.18 25.86
C TYR A 21 8.67 -4.19 25.99
N ILE A 22 8.13 -4.83 27.05
CA ILE A 22 6.69 -4.86 27.34
C ILE A 22 6.17 -3.45 27.64
N GLN A 23 6.89 -2.64 28.45
CA GLN A 23 6.52 -1.26 28.69
C GLN A 23 6.53 -0.42 27.40
N HIS A 24 7.54 -0.59 26.55
CA HIS A 24 7.62 0.15 25.28
C HIS A 24 6.48 -0.23 24.32
N VAL A 25 6.10 -1.51 24.28
CA VAL A 25 4.95 -1.99 23.49
C VAL A 25 3.64 -1.47 24.06
N SER A 26 3.48 -1.49 25.39
CA SER A 26 2.29 -0.97 26.08
C SER A 26 2.09 0.52 25.88
N VAL A 27 3.16 1.33 26.00
CA VAL A 27 3.12 2.78 25.76
C VAL A 27 2.84 3.08 24.28
N TYR A 28 3.36 2.27 23.35
CA TYR A 28 3.08 2.42 21.93
C TYR A 28 1.63 2.05 21.58
N GLN A 29 1.06 1.03 22.22
CA GLN A 29 -0.35 0.67 22.08
C GLN A 29 -1.28 1.71 22.69
N GLN A 30 -0.94 2.26 23.86
CA GLN A 30 -1.73 3.27 24.56
C GLN A 30 -1.74 4.61 23.83
N SER A 31 -0.63 5.04 23.24
CA SER A 31 -0.57 6.25 22.41
C SER A 31 -1.33 6.10 21.09
N SER A 32 -1.48 4.87 20.56
CA SER A 32 -2.25 4.61 19.35
C SER A 32 -3.77 4.56 19.61
N SER A 33 -4.20 4.15 20.81
CA SER A 33 -5.62 4.07 21.20
C SER A 33 -6.22 5.42 21.61
N ILE A 34 -5.41 6.34 22.10
CA ILE A 34 -5.86 7.68 22.51
C ILE A 34 -6.21 8.57 21.29
N LEU A 35 -5.62 8.30 20.11
CA LEU A 35 -5.76 9.14 18.92
C LEU A 35 -7.07 8.96 18.13
N LEU A 36 -7.90 7.94 18.40
CA LEU A 36 -9.09 7.63 17.61
C LEU A 36 -10.30 7.21 18.45
N GLN A 37 -10.53 7.84 19.61
CA GLN A 37 -11.80 7.60 20.33
C GLN A 37 -12.93 8.44 19.71
N PRO A 38 -14.00 7.82 19.19
CA PRO A 38 -15.17 8.59 18.74
C PRO A 38 -15.92 9.13 19.97
N LYS A 39 -15.86 10.43 20.19
CA LYS A 39 -16.90 11.08 21.00
C LYS A 39 -18.19 11.06 20.18
N SER A 40 -19.17 10.30 20.66
CA SER A 40 -20.56 10.15 20.19
C SER A 40 -20.84 10.43 18.69
N SER A 41 -21.23 9.38 17.99
CA SER A 41 -21.19 9.16 16.55
C SER A 41 -22.25 9.83 15.67
N GLU A 42 -23.10 10.73 16.14
CA GLU A 42 -24.21 11.22 15.33
C GLU A 42 -24.08 12.66 14.78
N ILE A 43 -23.16 13.46 15.29
CA ILE A 43 -23.08 14.90 14.95
C ILE A 43 -22.09 15.19 13.80
N ALA A 44 -21.16 14.29 13.50
CA ALA A 44 -20.00 14.57 12.62
C ALA A 44 -20.28 14.56 11.10
N LEU A 45 -21.45 14.10 10.65
CA LEU A 45 -21.73 14.00 9.20
C LEU A 45 -22.30 15.30 8.56
N LYS A 46 -22.65 16.31 9.37
CA LYS A 46 -23.39 17.49 8.88
C LYS A 46 -22.55 18.71 8.47
N SER A 47 -21.23 18.71 8.63
CA SER A 47 -20.43 19.95 8.47
C SER A 47 -19.42 19.99 7.31
N LEU A 48 -19.33 18.98 6.45
CA LEU A 48 -18.65 19.15 5.17
C LEU A 48 -19.64 19.79 4.18
N PRO A 49 -19.28 20.89 3.50
CA PRO A 49 -20.15 21.52 2.49
C PRO A 49 -20.34 20.67 1.22
N LEU A 50 -19.95 19.41 1.30
CA LEU A 50 -20.02 18.41 0.24
C LEU A 50 -21.07 17.35 0.62
N THR A 51 -22.35 17.79 0.66
CA THR A 51 -23.46 16.84 0.63
C THR A 51 -23.27 15.93 -0.59
N ARG A 52 -23.34 14.63 -0.35
CA ARG A 52 -23.47 13.61 -1.38
C ARG A 52 -24.62 14.02 -2.31
N ASN A 53 -24.33 14.78 -3.36
CA ASN A 53 -25.29 15.07 -4.42
C ASN A 53 -25.51 13.79 -5.20
N ILE A 54 -26.45 12.97 -4.74
CA ILE A 54 -26.91 11.71 -5.36
C ILE A 54 -27.63 11.98 -6.71
N ASN A 55 -27.86 13.27 -7.06
CA ASN A 55 -28.88 13.61 -8.06
C ASN A 55 -28.41 14.17 -9.40
N ASN A 56 -27.14 14.11 -9.80
CA ASN A 56 -26.76 14.74 -11.08
C ASN A 56 -26.07 13.85 -12.11
N ASP A 57 -26.27 12.52 -12.08
CA ASP A 57 -25.82 11.66 -13.20
C ASP A 57 -26.94 10.70 -13.66
N ARG A 58 -28.15 11.27 -13.91
CA ARG A 58 -29.32 10.47 -14.34
C ARG A 58 -29.27 9.98 -15.80
N ASN A 59 -28.17 10.20 -16.52
CA ASN A 59 -28.09 9.84 -17.96
C ASN A 59 -27.05 8.77 -18.28
N ASN A 60 -26.61 7.94 -17.33
CA ASN A 60 -25.78 6.78 -17.69
C ASN A 60 -26.27 5.52 -16.99
N LYS A 61 -26.40 4.43 -17.77
CA LYS A 61 -26.76 3.09 -17.32
C LYS A 61 -26.16 2.81 -15.93
N THR A 62 -27.02 2.46 -14.98
CA THR A 62 -26.76 2.32 -13.56
C THR A 62 -25.55 1.44 -13.23
N CYS A 63 -24.35 2.05 -13.25
CA CYS A 63 -23.15 1.40 -12.78
C CYS A 63 -23.23 1.29 -11.25
N ARG A 64 -23.20 0.08 -10.70
CA ARG A 64 -23.25 -0.15 -9.24
C ARG A 64 -21.86 -0.11 -8.63
N PRO A 65 -21.66 0.57 -7.47
CA PRO A 65 -20.37 0.60 -6.78
C PRO A 65 -19.87 -0.80 -6.44
N LYS A 66 -18.65 -1.10 -6.87
CA LYS A 66 -17.99 -2.38 -6.63
C LYS A 66 -17.15 -2.27 -5.36
N SER A 67 -17.18 -3.30 -4.53
CA SER A 67 -16.53 -3.28 -3.22
C SER A 67 -15.72 -4.54 -2.88
N ASN A 68 -15.76 -5.55 -3.74
CA ASN A 68 -14.93 -6.74 -3.56
C ASN A 68 -13.62 -6.54 -4.32
N ILE A 69 -12.54 -6.28 -3.58
CA ILE A 69 -11.29 -5.75 -4.13
C ILE A 69 -10.10 -6.47 -3.49
N VAL A 70 -9.20 -6.95 -4.34
CA VAL A 70 -7.83 -7.31 -3.95
C VAL A 70 -6.89 -6.28 -4.56
N PHE A 71 -6.21 -5.54 -3.70
CA PHE A 71 -5.15 -4.64 -4.10
C PHE A 71 -3.79 -5.21 -3.70
N ILE A 72 -3.01 -5.64 -4.69
CA ILE A 72 -1.64 -6.07 -4.44
C ILE A 72 -0.78 -4.83 -4.22
N LYS A 73 -0.38 -4.64 -2.97
CA LYS A 73 0.36 -3.48 -2.49
C LYS A 73 1.85 -3.64 -2.80
N ALA A 74 2.27 -3.22 -3.99
CA ALA A 74 3.68 -3.22 -4.38
C ALA A 74 4.51 -2.22 -3.54
N HIS A 75 5.73 -2.63 -3.17
CA HIS A 75 6.63 -1.79 -2.37
C HIS A 75 7.05 -0.54 -3.12
N LYS A 76 7.01 0.60 -2.45
CA LYS A 76 7.52 1.92 -2.91
C LYS A 76 6.92 2.45 -4.25
N CYS A 77 5.77 1.90 -4.65
CA CYS A 77 5.00 2.34 -5.82
C CYS A 77 3.89 3.35 -5.46
N ALA A 78 4.04 4.16 -4.42
CA ALA A 78 2.99 5.03 -3.88
C ALA A 78 1.73 4.27 -3.41
N SER A 79 1.84 2.98 -3.18
CA SER A 79 0.74 2.06 -2.87
C SER A 79 0.05 2.34 -1.52
N SER A 80 0.72 3.03 -0.58
CA SER A 80 0.09 3.46 0.69
C SER A 80 -1.02 4.49 0.47
N ALA A 81 -0.91 5.36 -0.56
CA ALA A 81 -1.98 6.28 -0.93
C ALA A 81 -3.22 5.53 -1.45
N ILE A 82 -3.00 4.52 -2.28
CA ILE A 82 -4.09 3.67 -2.82
C ILE A 82 -4.70 2.80 -1.71
N GLN A 83 -3.88 2.25 -0.82
CA GLN A 83 -4.37 1.53 0.36
C GLN A 83 -5.27 2.42 1.22
N ASN A 84 -4.89 3.68 1.45
CA ASN A 84 -5.70 4.64 2.19
C ASN A 84 -7.09 4.82 1.56
N ILE A 85 -7.18 4.94 0.25
CA ILE A 85 -8.44 5.02 -0.49
C ILE A 85 -9.32 3.81 -0.19
N PHE A 86 -8.79 2.59 -0.30
CA PHE A 86 -9.55 1.37 -0.05
C PHE A 86 -9.95 1.21 1.43
N MET A 87 -9.05 1.56 2.37
CA MET A 87 -9.33 1.52 3.80
C MET A 87 -10.45 2.50 4.16
N ARG A 88 -10.39 3.73 3.66
CA ARG A 88 -11.41 4.75 3.89
C ARG A 88 -12.75 4.36 3.28
N TYR A 89 -12.77 3.97 1.99
CA TYR A 89 -13.99 3.52 1.33
C TYR A 89 -14.62 2.33 2.08
N GLY A 90 -13.82 1.33 2.41
CA GLY A 90 -14.31 0.14 3.08
C GLY A 90 -14.87 0.44 4.47
N TYR A 91 -14.21 1.27 5.25
CA TYR A 91 -14.69 1.67 6.58
C TYR A 91 -16.06 2.36 6.52
N PHE A 92 -16.19 3.41 5.70
CA PHE A 92 -17.43 4.18 5.58
C PHE A 92 -18.59 3.41 4.94
N ASN A 93 -18.27 2.38 4.13
CA ASN A 93 -19.27 1.51 3.52
C ASN A 93 -19.43 0.16 4.26
N LYS A 94 -18.94 0.06 5.51
CA LYS A 94 -19.09 -1.11 6.41
C LYS A 94 -18.61 -2.42 5.76
N LYS A 95 -17.50 -2.38 5.00
CA LYS A 95 -16.92 -3.55 4.35
C LYS A 95 -16.02 -4.32 5.29
N ILE A 96 -15.89 -5.63 5.06
CA ILE A 96 -15.03 -6.53 5.85
C ILE A 96 -13.67 -6.64 5.17
N PHE A 97 -12.63 -6.41 5.97
CA PHE A 97 -11.25 -6.43 5.51
C PHE A 97 -10.55 -7.74 5.85
N VAL A 98 -9.71 -8.20 4.93
CA VAL A 98 -8.68 -9.19 5.23
C VAL A 98 -7.53 -8.46 5.92
N LEU A 99 -7.37 -8.64 7.22
CA LEU A 99 -6.39 -7.93 8.04
C LEU A 99 -5.30 -8.89 8.55
N PRO A 100 -4.02 -8.46 8.61
CA PRO A 100 -3.00 -9.24 9.29
C PRO A 100 -3.27 -9.28 10.81
N LYS A 101 -2.80 -10.34 11.49
CA LYS A 101 -2.87 -10.45 12.95
C LYS A 101 -2.19 -9.24 13.61
N ASP A 102 -1.01 -8.89 13.13
CA ASP A 102 -0.21 -7.76 13.60
C ASP A 102 0.41 -6.99 12.44
N GLY A 103 0.75 -5.72 12.66
CA GLY A 103 1.45 -4.87 11.69
C GLY A 103 0.70 -4.71 10.36
N ASN A 104 1.42 -4.84 9.26
CA ASN A 104 0.95 -4.47 7.91
C ASN A 104 1.28 -5.53 6.83
N TYR A 105 1.58 -6.77 7.22
CA TYR A 105 2.00 -7.84 6.32
C TYR A 105 1.16 -9.10 6.47
N LEU A 106 0.70 -9.63 5.34
CA LEU A 106 0.07 -10.94 5.19
C LEU A 106 1.08 -11.87 4.49
N GLY A 107 2.05 -12.38 5.25
CA GLY A 107 2.99 -13.43 4.84
C GLY A 107 4.22 -13.04 4.05
N HIS A 108 4.51 -11.79 3.82
CA HIS A 108 5.73 -11.39 3.11
C HIS A 108 7.01 -11.73 3.90
N PRO A 109 8.02 -12.44 3.36
CA PRO A 109 8.35 -12.70 1.95
C PRO A 109 7.71 -13.95 1.32
N GLN A 110 6.97 -14.74 2.06
CA GLN A 110 6.22 -15.88 1.53
C GLN A 110 5.06 -15.39 0.65
N LEU A 111 4.58 -16.26 -0.24
CA LEU A 111 3.33 -16.01 -0.96
C LEU A 111 2.16 -15.94 0.01
N PHE A 112 1.12 -15.21 -0.35
CA PHE A 112 -0.11 -15.20 0.42
C PHE A 112 -0.69 -16.62 0.56
N SER A 113 -1.15 -16.94 1.78
CA SER A 113 -1.95 -18.13 2.08
C SER A 113 -3.11 -17.73 2.97
N ARG A 114 -4.24 -18.37 2.82
CA ARG A 114 -5.42 -18.17 3.70
C ARG A 114 -5.11 -18.45 5.16
N SER A 115 -4.16 -19.33 5.45
CA SER A 115 -3.70 -19.64 6.82
C SER A 115 -3.07 -18.45 7.54
N LEU A 116 -2.70 -17.39 6.82
CA LEU A 116 -2.13 -16.16 7.37
C LEU A 116 -3.21 -15.19 7.87
N VAL A 117 -4.46 -15.44 7.51
CA VAL A 117 -5.59 -14.62 7.93
C VAL A 117 -6.06 -15.14 9.28
N PRO A 118 -6.07 -14.29 10.33
CA PRO A 118 -6.58 -14.69 11.62
C PRO A 118 -8.04 -15.11 11.51
N ASP A 119 -8.30 -16.33 11.94
CA ASP A 119 -9.62 -16.94 11.94
C ASP A 119 -10.43 -16.76 10.64
N PRO A 120 -10.02 -17.44 9.55
CA PRO A 120 -10.75 -17.34 8.29
C PRO A 120 -12.18 -17.90 8.39
N LYS A 121 -12.52 -18.66 9.44
CA LYS A 121 -13.87 -19.20 9.67
C LYS A 121 -14.86 -18.12 10.09
N LEU A 122 -14.41 -17.10 10.82
CA LEU A 122 -15.26 -15.99 11.29
C LEU A 122 -15.91 -15.20 10.17
N PHE A 123 -15.24 -15.11 9.01
CA PHE A 123 -15.70 -14.29 7.90
C PHE A 123 -15.82 -15.09 6.60
N HIS A 124 -15.98 -16.41 6.72
CA HIS A 124 -16.06 -17.30 5.57
C HIS A 124 -17.04 -16.75 4.52
N SER A 125 -16.56 -16.46 3.32
CA SER A 125 -17.30 -15.89 2.19
C SER A 125 -17.73 -14.41 2.26
N ASN A 126 -17.41 -13.67 3.33
CA ASN A 126 -17.88 -12.29 3.51
C ASN A 126 -16.80 -11.20 3.39
N TYR A 127 -15.54 -11.56 3.10
CA TYR A 127 -14.48 -10.56 2.89
C TYR A 127 -14.74 -9.71 1.66
N ASN A 128 -14.48 -8.40 1.80
CA ASN A 128 -14.65 -7.45 0.70
C ASN A 128 -13.31 -6.88 0.23
N ILE A 129 -12.38 -6.57 1.13
CA ILE A 129 -11.16 -5.81 0.79
C ILE A 129 -9.92 -6.49 1.36
N LEU A 130 -8.96 -6.83 0.47
CA LEU A 130 -7.60 -7.20 0.80
C LEU A 130 -6.66 -6.13 0.24
N THR A 131 -5.91 -5.44 1.11
CA THR A 131 -5.09 -4.28 0.70
C THR A 131 -3.77 -4.13 1.46
N HIS A 132 -3.43 -5.09 2.32
CA HIS A 132 -2.18 -5.09 3.08
C HIS A 132 -1.03 -5.75 2.28
N HIS A 133 0.22 -5.49 2.69
CA HIS A 133 1.36 -6.09 2.03
C HIS A 133 1.26 -7.62 2.01
N SER A 134 1.22 -8.19 0.82
CA SER A 134 1.24 -9.61 0.55
C SER A 134 1.85 -9.85 -0.82
N ARG A 135 2.48 -10.99 -1.03
CA ARG A 135 2.87 -11.42 -2.37
C ARG A 135 1.69 -12.13 -3.02
N LEU A 136 1.42 -11.80 -4.29
CA LEU A 136 0.30 -12.39 -5.02
C LEU A 136 0.38 -13.92 -5.01
N ASN A 137 -0.67 -14.55 -4.53
CA ASN A 137 -1.05 -15.94 -4.77
C ASN A 137 -2.51 -15.93 -5.21
N TYR A 138 -2.71 -15.86 -6.51
CA TYR A 138 -4.06 -15.66 -7.06
C TYR A 138 -5.05 -16.73 -6.63
N GLN A 139 -4.63 -18.00 -6.61
CA GLN A 139 -5.52 -19.11 -6.24
C GLN A 139 -5.97 -19.00 -4.78
N GLU A 140 -5.04 -18.75 -3.85
CA GLU A 140 -5.35 -18.59 -2.44
C GLU A 140 -6.25 -17.37 -2.18
N MET A 141 -5.98 -16.24 -2.88
CA MET A 141 -6.81 -15.05 -2.77
C MET A 141 -8.19 -15.25 -3.37
N LYS A 142 -8.29 -15.95 -4.52
CA LYS A 142 -9.56 -16.26 -5.16
C LYS A 142 -10.44 -17.18 -4.30
N MET A 143 -9.84 -18.13 -3.59
CA MET A 143 -10.58 -19.00 -2.68
C MET A 143 -11.05 -18.28 -1.40
N LEU A 144 -10.38 -17.19 -1.01
CA LEU A 144 -10.75 -16.39 0.16
C LEU A 144 -11.81 -15.34 -0.15
N MET A 145 -11.76 -14.78 -1.34
CA MET A 145 -12.55 -13.60 -1.74
C MET A 145 -13.75 -14.02 -2.61
N PRO A 146 -14.83 -13.21 -2.64
CA PRO A 146 -15.98 -13.46 -3.52
C PRO A 146 -15.60 -13.58 -5.00
N ASN A 147 -16.36 -14.35 -5.77
CA ASN A 147 -16.08 -14.62 -7.19
C ASN A 147 -16.03 -13.36 -8.07
N ASN A 148 -16.75 -12.30 -7.70
CA ASN A 148 -16.79 -11.02 -8.42
C ASN A 148 -15.70 -10.03 -7.96
N THR A 149 -14.66 -10.53 -7.31
CA THR A 149 -13.55 -9.70 -6.79
C THR A 149 -12.70 -9.12 -7.93
N ILE A 150 -12.41 -7.83 -7.82
CA ILE A 150 -11.59 -7.08 -8.76
C ILE A 150 -10.17 -7.02 -8.26
N PHE A 151 -9.22 -7.50 -9.06
CA PHE A 151 -7.80 -7.45 -8.77
C PHE A 151 -7.18 -6.17 -9.35
N ILE A 152 -6.46 -5.44 -8.50
CA ILE A 152 -5.85 -4.14 -8.84
C ILE A 152 -4.43 -4.14 -8.27
N THR A 153 -3.52 -3.49 -8.98
CA THR A 153 -2.18 -3.18 -8.46
C THR A 153 -1.70 -1.83 -8.98
N ILE A 154 -0.54 -1.40 -8.49
CA ILE A 154 0.16 -0.20 -8.94
C ILE A 154 1.63 -0.52 -9.17
N ILE A 155 2.15 -0.06 -10.29
CA ILE A 155 3.56 -0.19 -10.68
C ILE A 155 4.24 1.17 -10.71
N ARG A 156 5.56 1.16 -10.72
CA ARG A 156 6.39 2.35 -10.78
C ARG A 156 7.58 2.11 -11.68
N LYS A 157 8.08 3.17 -12.36
CA LYS A 157 9.29 3.08 -13.17
C LYS A 157 10.43 2.48 -12.36
N PRO A 158 11.08 1.40 -12.83
CA PRO A 158 12.05 0.62 -12.04
C PRO A 158 13.22 1.45 -11.49
N VAL A 159 13.71 2.43 -12.24
CA VAL A 159 14.78 3.33 -11.78
C VAL A 159 14.33 4.16 -10.58
N ASP A 160 13.15 4.78 -10.64
CA ASP A 160 12.60 5.58 -9.53
C ASP A 160 12.21 4.72 -8.33
N LEU A 161 11.75 3.49 -8.59
CA LEU A 161 11.46 2.51 -7.56
C LEU A 161 12.73 2.11 -6.81
N PHE A 162 13.77 1.71 -7.56
CA PHE A 162 15.03 1.27 -6.99
C PHE A 162 15.70 2.37 -6.16
N GLU A 163 15.73 3.61 -6.67
CA GLU A 163 16.23 4.78 -5.93
C GLU A 163 15.45 4.98 -4.63
N SER A 164 14.13 4.90 -4.68
CA SER A 164 13.27 5.03 -3.50
C SER A 164 13.53 3.93 -2.46
N MET A 165 13.69 2.69 -2.90
CA MET A 165 13.99 1.55 -2.03
C MET A 165 15.38 1.66 -1.41
N PHE A 166 16.37 2.01 -2.22
CA PHE A 166 17.76 2.12 -1.80
C PHE A 166 17.92 3.06 -0.60
N HIS A 167 17.27 4.22 -0.67
CA HIS A 167 17.33 5.22 0.41
C HIS A 167 16.41 4.88 1.59
N TYR A 168 15.20 4.42 1.34
CA TYR A 168 14.24 4.13 2.40
C TYR A 168 14.69 2.98 3.29
N TYR A 169 15.19 1.90 2.69
CA TYR A 169 15.68 0.72 3.41
C TYR A 169 17.17 0.80 3.78
N LYS A 170 17.83 1.93 3.47
CA LYS A 170 19.27 2.13 3.75
C LYS A 170 20.14 1.00 3.14
N LEU A 171 19.84 0.59 1.91
CA LEU A 171 20.51 -0.52 1.23
C LEU A 171 22.01 -0.27 1.05
N ASN A 172 22.47 1.00 1.08
CA ASN A 172 23.89 1.36 1.12
C ASN A 172 24.63 0.71 2.28
N ARG A 173 24.00 0.58 3.45
CA ARG A 173 24.61 -0.08 4.62
C ARG A 173 24.61 -1.60 4.48
N PHE A 174 23.53 -2.16 3.96
CA PHE A 174 23.36 -3.60 3.79
C PHE A 174 24.25 -4.15 2.66
N TRP A 175 24.33 -3.45 1.53
CA TRP A 175 25.12 -3.87 0.38
C TRP A 175 26.54 -3.32 0.38
N SER A 176 26.91 -2.41 1.30
CA SER A 176 28.19 -1.72 1.36
C SER A 176 28.57 -1.05 0.04
N ILE A 177 27.60 -0.37 -0.57
CA ILE A 177 27.75 0.36 -1.84
C ILE A 177 26.98 1.68 -1.75
N SER A 178 27.59 2.78 -2.16
CA SER A 178 26.90 4.08 -2.26
C SER A 178 26.03 4.14 -3.52
N PHE A 179 24.93 4.90 -3.48
CA PHE A 179 24.04 5.05 -4.63
C PHE A 179 24.76 5.66 -5.84
N ASN A 180 25.65 6.65 -5.62
CA ASN A 180 26.43 7.30 -6.68
C ASN A 180 27.36 6.33 -7.44
N ARG A 181 27.65 5.15 -6.90
CA ARG A 181 28.46 4.15 -7.62
C ARG A 181 27.76 3.63 -8.86
N PHE A 182 26.43 3.64 -8.90
CA PHE A 182 25.66 3.24 -10.09
C PHE A 182 25.92 4.18 -11.29
N ASN A 183 26.35 5.43 -11.06
CA ASN A 183 26.67 6.38 -12.11
C ASN A 183 28.03 6.15 -12.78
N ARG A 184 28.86 5.21 -12.28
CA ARG A 184 30.20 4.94 -12.82
C ARG A 184 30.12 4.00 -14.03
N PRO A 185 30.88 4.25 -15.12
CA PRO A 185 30.78 3.48 -16.37
C PRO A 185 31.12 1.99 -16.19
N ASN A 186 32.11 1.65 -15.37
CA ASN A 186 32.57 0.27 -15.18
C ASN A 186 32.09 -0.28 -13.84
N LEU A 187 30.77 -0.31 -13.64
CA LEU A 187 30.19 -0.84 -12.42
C LEU A 187 30.20 -2.37 -12.41
N SER A 188 31.05 -2.97 -11.58
CA SER A 188 30.86 -4.35 -11.19
C SER A 188 29.81 -4.42 -10.08
N ILE A 189 28.63 -4.95 -10.39
CA ILE A 189 27.58 -5.18 -9.39
C ILE A 189 27.90 -6.43 -8.62
N PRO A 190 28.13 -6.34 -7.30
CA PRO A 190 28.45 -7.51 -6.49
C PRO A 190 27.38 -8.60 -6.62
N LYS A 191 27.79 -9.88 -6.73
CA LYS A 191 26.90 -11.03 -6.85
C LYS A 191 25.82 -11.06 -5.77
N ARG A 192 26.16 -10.62 -4.55
CA ARG A 192 25.22 -10.49 -3.42
C ARG A 192 24.03 -9.57 -3.71
N ILE A 193 24.21 -8.48 -4.50
CA ILE A 193 23.11 -7.56 -4.85
C ILE A 193 22.14 -8.24 -5.80
N ARG A 194 22.66 -9.06 -6.73
CA ARG A 194 21.85 -9.76 -7.73
C ARG A 194 21.06 -10.93 -7.17
N GLN A 195 21.56 -11.58 -6.11
CA GLN A 195 21.04 -12.84 -5.61
C GLN A 195 20.31 -12.74 -4.28
N ASN A 196 20.62 -11.73 -3.45
CA ASN A 196 20.07 -11.63 -2.11
C ASN A 196 19.03 -10.53 -2.01
N ARG A 197 17.99 -10.85 -1.26
CA ARG A 197 16.99 -9.89 -0.83
C ARG A 197 17.27 -9.48 0.61
N PHE A 198 17.12 -8.19 0.91
CA PHE A 198 17.26 -7.66 2.27
C PHE A 198 16.21 -8.30 3.20
N VAL A 199 16.70 -9.04 4.21
CA VAL A 199 15.83 -9.82 5.14
C VAL A 199 14.82 -10.70 4.37
N GLY A 200 15.22 -11.23 3.19
CA GLY A 200 14.33 -12.00 2.32
C GLY A 200 13.22 -11.20 1.63
N LYS A 201 12.96 -9.95 2.02
CA LYS A 201 11.78 -9.17 1.60
C LYS A 201 12.05 -8.21 0.46
N ILE A 202 13.14 -7.47 0.51
CA ILE A 202 13.43 -6.33 -0.39
C ILE A 202 14.67 -6.62 -1.23
N GLY A 203 14.61 -6.29 -2.52
CA GLY A 203 15.72 -6.51 -3.44
C GLY A 203 15.46 -5.99 -4.84
N ILE A 204 16.23 -6.46 -5.80
CA ILE A 204 16.01 -6.18 -7.23
C ILE A 204 14.72 -6.87 -7.72
N ASN A 205 14.17 -6.39 -8.82
CA ASN A 205 12.90 -6.87 -9.40
C ASN A 205 11.79 -6.98 -8.35
N GLN A 206 11.61 -5.88 -7.59
CA GLN A 206 10.72 -5.88 -6.44
C GLN A 206 9.25 -6.01 -6.83
N ILE A 207 8.84 -5.40 -7.96
CA ILE A 207 7.44 -5.49 -8.41
C ILE A 207 7.13 -6.94 -8.78
N MET A 208 7.97 -7.57 -9.60
CA MET A 208 7.81 -8.99 -9.97
C MET A 208 7.77 -9.90 -8.75
N PHE A 209 8.61 -9.62 -7.74
CA PHE A 209 8.59 -10.38 -6.50
C PHE A 209 7.28 -10.21 -5.74
N ASP A 210 6.77 -8.99 -5.62
CA ASP A 210 5.49 -8.69 -4.96
C ASP A 210 4.32 -9.33 -5.73
N MET A 211 4.42 -9.38 -7.07
CA MET A 211 3.46 -10.10 -7.93
C MET A 211 3.56 -11.62 -7.83
N GLY A 212 4.46 -12.17 -7.03
CA GLY A 212 4.53 -13.61 -6.75
C GLY A 212 5.59 -14.37 -7.56
N MET A 213 6.28 -13.75 -8.51
CA MET A 213 7.32 -14.43 -9.29
C MET A 213 8.47 -14.90 -8.40
N SER A 214 9.01 -16.08 -8.71
CA SER A 214 10.19 -16.61 -8.02
C SER A 214 11.44 -15.84 -8.44
N ALA A 215 12.29 -15.49 -7.46
CA ALA A 215 13.53 -14.77 -7.74
C ALA A 215 14.51 -15.55 -8.64
N LYS A 216 14.44 -16.88 -8.67
CA LYS A 216 15.25 -17.74 -9.56
C LYS A 216 14.92 -17.56 -11.04
N ASP A 217 13.74 -17.03 -11.35
CA ASP A 217 13.23 -16.91 -12.71
C ASP A 217 13.42 -15.49 -13.30
N PHE A 218 13.96 -14.52 -12.53
CA PHE A 218 14.15 -13.13 -12.96
C PHE A 218 15.15 -12.90 -14.10
N GLN A 219 15.87 -13.92 -14.51
CA GLN A 219 16.83 -13.87 -15.63
C GLN A 219 16.36 -14.72 -16.82
N ASN A 220 15.13 -15.20 -16.82
CA ASN A 220 14.58 -16.04 -17.88
C ASN A 220 13.46 -15.28 -18.58
N ASP A 221 13.75 -14.72 -19.75
CA ASP A 221 12.84 -13.86 -20.49
C ASP A 221 11.54 -14.56 -20.88
N ASP A 222 11.60 -15.82 -21.31
CA ASP A 222 10.40 -16.61 -21.64
C ASP A 222 9.46 -16.77 -20.43
N LYS A 223 10.04 -17.01 -19.25
CA LYS A 223 9.25 -17.12 -18.03
C LYS A 223 8.69 -15.76 -17.58
N ILE A 224 9.47 -14.69 -17.74
CA ILE A 224 9.06 -13.32 -17.46
C ILE A 224 7.85 -12.95 -18.34
N GLU A 225 7.95 -13.18 -19.64
CA GLU A 225 6.89 -12.87 -20.60
C GLU A 225 5.61 -13.66 -20.30
N LYS A 226 5.71 -14.97 -20.12
CA LYS A 226 4.56 -15.82 -19.74
C LYS A 226 3.93 -15.35 -18.42
N PHE A 227 4.74 -14.92 -17.46
CA PHE A 227 4.24 -14.43 -16.20
C PHE A 227 3.55 -13.06 -16.35
N ILE A 228 4.05 -12.16 -17.19
CA ILE A 228 3.39 -10.88 -17.52
C ILE A 228 2.03 -11.13 -18.16
N GLN A 229 1.91 -12.07 -19.10
CA GLN A 229 0.63 -12.46 -19.72
C GLN A 229 -0.34 -13.03 -18.67
N TYR A 230 0.16 -13.86 -17.76
CA TYR A 230 -0.63 -14.37 -16.64
C TYR A 230 -1.14 -13.22 -15.75
N LEU A 231 -0.31 -12.25 -15.38
CA LEU A 231 -0.72 -11.08 -14.59
C LEU A 231 -1.77 -10.24 -15.33
N ASP A 232 -1.62 -10.11 -16.66
CA ASP A 232 -2.57 -9.39 -17.49
C ASP A 232 -3.97 -10.03 -17.53
N SER A 233 -4.04 -11.34 -17.41
CA SER A 233 -5.31 -12.07 -17.30
C SER A 233 -6.00 -11.90 -15.94
N ILE A 234 -5.26 -11.52 -14.91
CA ILE A 234 -5.74 -11.36 -13.53
C ILE A 234 -6.18 -9.92 -13.24
N PHE A 235 -5.32 -8.94 -13.57
CA PHE A 235 -5.55 -7.57 -13.13
C PHE A 235 -6.53 -6.81 -14.03
N SER A 236 -7.64 -6.37 -13.46
CA SER A 236 -8.58 -5.47 -14.13
C SER A 236 -7.98 -4.08 -14.37
N LEU A 237 -7.09 -3.64 -13.45
CA LEU A 237 -6.37 -2.37 -13.56
C LEU A 237 -4.97 -2.50 -12.95
N VAL A 238 -3.96 -2.20 -13.75
CA VAL A 238 -2.60 -1.92 -13.27
C VAL A 238 -2.40 -0.41 -13.35
N MET A 239 -2.32 0.24 -12.20
CA MET A 239 -2.12 1.68 -12.06
C MET A 239 -0.65 2.03 -12.26
N VAL A 240 -0.35 3.26 -12.67
CA VAL A 240 1.02 3.77 -12.88
C VAL A 240 1.28 4.93 -11.93
N ALA A 241 2.28 4.80 -11.06
CA ALA A 241 2.56 5.77 -10.00
C ALA A 241 2.94 7.16 -10.52
N GLU A 242 3.64 7.23 -11.65
CA GLU A 242 4.01 8.48 -12.32
C GLU A 242 2.79 9.21 -12.90
N ARG A 243 1.72 8.44 -13.13
CA ARG A 243 0.46 8.90 -13.72
C ARG A 243 -0.69 8.75 -12.72
N MET A 244 -0.45 9.16 -11.48
CA MET A 244 -1.37 8.93 -10.36
C MET A 244 -2.77 9.47 -10.61
N GLU A 245 -2.92 10.69 -11.13
CA GLU A 245 -4.23 11.30 -11.33
C GLU A 245 -5.05 10.53 -12.38
N GLU A 246 -4.45 10.16 -13.51
CA GLU A 246 -5.09 9.31 -14.52
C GLU A 246 -5.44 7.93 -13.94
N SER A 247 -4.52 7.37 -13.13
CA SER A 247 -4.75 6.10 -12.41
C SER A 247 -5.95 6.16 -11.48
N LEU A 248 -6.13 7.27 -10.74
CA LEU A 248 -7.26 7.47 -9.85
C LEU A 248 -8.58 7.65 -10.61
N ILE A 249 -8.57 8.34 -11.75
CA ILE A 249 -9.75 8.47 -12.60
C ILE A 249 -10.16 7.11 -13.18
N LEU A 250 -9.20 6.32 -13.69
CA LEU A 250 -9.50 4.98 -14.18
C LEU A 250 -10.00 4.05 -13.04
N LEU A 251 -9.43 4.18 -11.84
CA LEU A 251 -9.88 3.45 -10.65
C LEU A 251 -11.33 3.81 -10.30
N LYS A 252 -11.64 5.10 -10.21
CA LYS A 252 -12.99 5.62 -9.95
C LYS A 252 -13.98 5.05 -10.95
N ASN A 253 -13.65 5.11 -12.23
CA ASN A 253 -14.51 4.61 -13.30
C ASN A 253 -14.71 3.08 -13.25
N LEU A 254 -13.62 2.31 -13.01
CA LEU A 254 -13.68 0.85 -12.90
C LEU A 254 -14.59 0.39 -11.76
N LEU A 255 -14.50 1.08 -10.62
CA LEU A 255 -15.22 0.72 -9.39
C LEU A 255 -16.60 1.36 -9.28
N CYS A 256 -16.98 2.24 -10.22
CA CYS A 256 -18.22 3.03 -10.18
C CYS A 256 -18.30 3.89 -8.89
N TRP A 257 -17.18 4.47 -8.51
CA TRP A 257 -17.04 5.31 -7.32
C TRP A 257 -17.16 6.80 -7.65
N ASN A 258 -17.37 7.61 -6.62
CA ASN A 258 -17.38 9.06 -6.73
C ASN A 258 -15.98 9.66 -6.62
N PHE A 259 -15.82 10.93 -6.95
CA PHE A 259 -14.56 11.65 -6.78
C PHE A 259 -14.07 11.65 -5.33
N ASP A 260 -14.98 11.83 -4.38
CA ASP A 260 -14.65 11.89 -2.95
C ASP A 260 -14.09 10.55 -2.43
N ASP A 261 -14.51 9.43 -3.04
CA ASP A 261 -13.98 8.11 -2.69
C ASP A 261 -12.50 7.97 -3.05
N VAL A 262 -12.04 8.63 -4.11
CA VAL A 262 -10.65 8.53 -4.62
C VAL A 262 -9.75 9.73 -4.27
N VAL A 263 -10.26 10.73 -3.52
CA VAL A 263 -9.41 11.78 -2.96
C VAL A 263 -8.34 11.15 -2.07
N VAL A 264 -7.10 11.59 -2.22
CA VAL A 264 -6.00 11.17 -1.36
C VAL A 264 -4.90 12.24 -1.34
N PHE A 265 -4.28 12.42 -0.19
CA PHE A 265 -3.12 13.30 -0.06
C PHE A 265 -1.83 12.53 -0.40
N LYS A 266 -0.82 13.23 -0.89
CA LYS A 266 0.51 12.65 -1.17
C LYS A 266 1.25 12.39 0.14
N VAL A 267 0.76 11.48 0.97
CA VAL A 267 1.42 11.04 2.20
C VAL A 267 2.70 10.27 1.87
N ASN A 268 3.72 10.41 2.72
CA ASN A 268 5.02 9.75 2.56
C ASN A 268 5.77 10.11 1.27
N ALA A 269 5.39 11.20 0.59
CA ALA A 269 6.15 11.70 -0.53
C ALA A 269 7.47 12.30 -0.05
N ARG A 270 8.59 11.87 -0.67
CA ARG A 270 9.88 12.49 -0.40
C ARG A 270 9.94 13.85 -1.10
N ASN A 271 10.56 14.84 -0.44
CA ASN A 271 10.77 16.15 -1.03
C ASN A 271 11.57 16.02 -2.35
N ARG A 272 11.14 16.73 -3.40
CA ARG A 272 11.79 16.69 -4.73
C ARG A 272 13.28 17.02 -4.66
N ASN A 273 13.68 17.94 -3.79
CA ASN A 273 15.07 18.37 -3.63
C ASN A 273 15.98 17.30 -2.97
N SER A 274 15.41 16.22 -2.44
CA SER A 274 16.15 15.09 -1.85
C SER A 274 16.36 13.92 -2.80
N LYS A 275 15.96 14.03 -4.09
CA LYS A 275 16.21 13.00 -5.09
C LYS A 275 17.65 13.08 -5.59
N HIS A 276 18.31 11.94 -5.68
CA HIS A 276 19.65 11.87 -6.28
C HIS A 276 19.58 12.00 -7.80
N LYS A 277 20.49 12.78 -8.37
CA LYS A 277 20.66 12.83 -9.82
C LYS A 277 21.28 11.50 -10.29
N ILE A 278 20.62 10.83 -11.22
CA ILE A 278 21.09 9.59 -11.82
C ILE A 278 21.53 9.91 -13.24
N SER A 279 22.76 9.54 -13.61
CA SER A 279 23.28 9.69 -14.97
C SER A 279 22.60 8.70 -15.93
N SER A 280 22.74 8.92 -17.25
CA SER A 280 22.28 7.96 -18.27
C SER A 280 22.88 6.57 -18.07
N THR A 281 24.16 6.49 -17.72
CA THR A 281 24.85 5.24 -17.35
C THR A 281 24.22 4.59 -16.11
N GLY A 282 23.92 5.38 -15.08
CA GLY A 282 23.27 4.90 -13.87
C GLY A 282 21.86 4.36 -14.13
N ILE A 283 21.09 5.04 -14.98
CA ILE A 283 19.77 4.56 -15.43
C ILE A 283 19.91 3.19 -16.07
N LYS A 284 20.81 3.04 -17.06
CA LYS A 284 21.04 1.77 -17.76
C LYS A 284 21.41 0.62 -16.79
N HIS A 285 22.34 0.85 -15.87
CA HIS A 285 22.72 -0.16 -14.87
C HIS A 285 21.55 -0.59 -13.96
N ILE A 286 20.70 0.36 -13.55
CA ILE A 286 19.55 0.07 -12.70
C ILE A 286 18.47 -0.70 -13.48
N GLU A 287 18.25 -0.34 -14.76
CA GLU A 287 17.32 -1.05 -15.66
C GLU A 287 17.79 -2.47 -15.91
N GLU A 288 19.07 -2.69 -16.21
CA GLU A 288 19.66 -4.03 -16.37
C GLU A 288 19.54 -4.85 -15.08
N LEU A 289 19.76 -4.23 -13.93
CA LEU A 289 19.64 -4.88 -12.62
C LEU A 289 18.20 -5.30 -12.31
N ASN A 290 17.23 -4.51 -12.76
CA ASN A 290 15.79 -4.72 -12.55
C ASN A 290 15.09 -5.10 -13.87
N HIS A 291 15.73 -5.93 -14.68
CA HIS A 291 15.29 -6.29 -16.03
C HIS A 291 13.85 -6.82 -16.07
N ALA A 292 13.51 -7.74 -15.17
CA ALA A 292 12.15 -8.29 -15.13
C ALA A 292 11.10 -7.23 -14.78
N ASP A 293 11.40 -6.32 -13.84
CA ASP A 293 10.51 -5.19 -13.53
C ASP A 293 10.40 -4.21 -14.70
N GLN A 294 11.48 -4.04 -15.50
CA GLN A 294 11.46 -3.16 -16.67
C GLN A 294 10.54 -3.71 -17.75
N LEU A 295 10.63 -5.01 -18.07
CA LEU A 295 9.73 -5.65 -19.04
C LEU A 295 8.27 -5.57 -18.60
N LEU A 296 8.00 -5.81 -17.32
CA LEU A 296 6.65 -5.67 -16.75
C LEU A 296 6.15 -4.24 -16.87
N TYR A 297 6.98 -3.25 -16.49
CA TYR A 297 6.61 -1.84 -16.53
C TYR A 297 6.27 -1.41 -17.96
N ASP A 298 7.11 -1.75 -18.94
CA ASP A 298 6.93 -1.37 -20.35
C ASP A 298 5.64 -1.96 -20.92
N TYR A 299 5.35 -3.22 -20.61
CA TYR A 299 4.12 -3.88 -21.03
C TYR A 299 2.88 -3.19 -20.47
N PHE A 300 2.80 -3.03 -19.15
CA PHE A 300 1.62 -2.47 -18.53
C PHE A 300 1.48 -0.96 -18.73
N ASN A 301 2.57 -0.22 -18.91
CA ASN A 301 2.50 1.20 -19.25
C ASN A 301 1.88 1.40 -20.65
N LYS A 302 2.21 0.56 -21.65
CA LYS A 302 1.54 0.56 -22.97
C LYS A 302 0.05 0.25 -22.85
N LYS A 303 -0.32 -0.73 -22.03
CA LYS A 303 -1.74 -1.05 -21.77
C LYS A 303 -2.46 0.08 -21.05
N PHE A 304 -1.80 0.74 -20.11
CA PHE A 304 -2.33 1.90 -19.42
C PHE A 304 -2.61 3.05 -20.39
N ASP A 305 -1.69 3.34 -21.33
CA ASP A 305 -1.91 4.31 -22.40
C ASP A 305 -3.16 3.99 -23.23
N SER A 306 -3.36 2.72 -23.54
CA SER A 306 -4.54 2.28 -24.30
C SER A 306 -5.83 2.50 -23.49
N LYS A 307 -5.82 2.24 -22.17
CA LYS A 307 -6.97 2.53 -21.29
C LYS A 307 -7.26 4.04 -21.22
N VAL A 308 -6.24 4.89 -21.11
CA VAL A 308 -6.40 6.36 -21.11
C VAL A 308 -6.97 6.86 -22.44
N ARG A 309 -6.44 6.36 -23.57
CA ARG A 309 -7.00 6.71 -24.90
C ARG A 309 -8.46 6.30 -25.03
N LYS A 310 -8.81 5.07 -24.60
CA LYS A 310 -10.19 4.57 -24.62
C LYS A 310 -11.15 5.36 -23.71
N PHE A 311 -10.64 5.88 -22.58
CA PHE A 311 -11.42 6.74 -21.69
C PHE A 311 -11.72 8.11 -22.32
N GLY A 312 -10.87 8.59 -23.21
CA GLY A 312 -10.98 9.87 -23.90
C GLY A 312 -10.13 10.96 -23.23
N ARG A 313 -9.24 11.60 -24.00
CA ARG A 313 -8.27 12.57 -23.47
C ARG A 313 -8.93 13.79 -22.83
N GLU A 314 -9.94 14.38 -23.50
CA GLU A 314 -10.63 15.56 -22.97
C GLU A 314 -11.41 15.25 -21.71
N LYS A 315 -12.13 14.13 -21.70
CA LYS A 315 -12.83 13.64 -20.50
C LYS A 315 -11.85 13.40 -19.34
N MET A 316 -10.69 12.78 -19.63
CA MET A 316 -9.64 12.56 -18.63
C MET A 316 -9.16 13.87 -18.02
N LYS A 317 -8.88 14.88 -18.85
CA LYS A 317 -8.45 16.22 -18.40
C LYS A 317 -9.51 16.89 -17.51
N GLN A 318 -10.78 16.84 -17.92
CA GLN A 318 -11.89 17.40 -17.13
C GLN A 318 -12.01 16.70 -15.77
N GLU A 319 -11.97 15.38 -15.74
CA GLU A 319 -12.10 14.62 -14.50
C GLU A 319 -10.88 14.79 -13.58
N ILE A 320 -9.67 14.93 -14.12
CA ILE A 320 -8.48 15.27 -13.33
C ILE A 320 -8.64 16.65 -12.68
N ASN A 321 -9.15 17.64 -13.42
CA ASN A 321 -9.38 18.98 -12.87
C ASN A 321 -10.38 18.94 -11.71
N GLU A 322 -11.47 18.18 -11.85
CA GLU A 322 -12.43 17.99 -10.76
C GLU A 322 -11.81 17.25 -9.57
N LEU A 323 -11.03 16.20 -9.80
CA LEU A 323 -10.30 15.50 -8.73
C LEU A 323 -9.35 16.44 -7.97
N ARG A 324 -8.61 17.29 -8.69
CA ARG A 324 -7.71 18.29 -8.09
C ARG A 324 -8.50 19.29 -7.25
N ARG A 325 -9.62 19.79 -7.76
CA ARG A 325 -10.50 20.70 -7.05
C ARG A 325 -11.02 20.07 -5.75
N ARG A 326 -11.51 18.82 -5.82
CA ARG A 326 -11.97 18.08 -4.63
C ARG A 326 -10.83 17.85 -3.65
N THR A 327 -9.68 17.38 -4.12
CA THR A 327 -8.51 17.15 -3.27
C THR A 327 -8.08 18.42 -2.54
N LYS A 328 -8.12 19.58 -3.21
CA LYS A 328 -7.82 20.86 -2.58
C LYS A 328 -8.83 21.22 -1.49
N LEU A 329 -10.12 21.05 -1.73
CA LEU A 329 -11.17 21.31 -0.72
C LEU A 329 -10.96 20.45 0.54
N TYR A 330 -10.70 19.15 0.37
CA TYR A 330 -10.40 18.27 1.51
C TYR A 330 -9.09 18.65 2.20
N TYR A 331 -8.07 19.04 1.44
CA TYR A 331 -6.80 19.48 2.00
C TYR A 331 -6.97 20.74 2.86
N ASP A 332 -7.61 21.77 2.31
CA ASP A 332 -7.87 23.04 3.01
C ASP A 332 -8.73 22.85 4.28
N TYR A 333 -9.65 21.87 4.25
CA TYR A 333 -10.51 21.57 5.39
C TYR A 333 -9.85 20.70 6.46
N CYS A 334 -9.07 19.69 6.05
CA CYS A 334 -8.55 18.66 6.96
C CYS A 334 -7.13 18.92 7.44
N VAL A 335 -6.31 19.72 6.72
CA VAL A 335 -4.88 19.88 7.03
C VAL A 335 -4.63 21.22 7.68
N ASN A 336 -4.35 21.20 8.99
CA ASN A 336 -3.92 22.37 9.72
C ASN A 336 -2.42 22.66 9.52
N LYS A 337 -1.59 21.60 9.56
CA LYS A 337 -0.13 21.74 9.50
C LYS A 337 0.50 20.63 8.67
N THR A 338 1.53 21.01 7.92
CA THR A 338 2.41 20.07 7.22
C THR A 338 3.76 19.99 7.93
N ILE A 339 4.17 18.76 8.30
CA ILE A 339 5.43 18.50 8.98
C ILE A 339 6.32 17.65 8.06
N THR A 340 7.58 18.05 7.92
CA THR A 340 8.60 17.24 7.23
C THR A 340 9.54 16.65 8.27
N LYS A 341 9.52 15.31 8.42
CA LYS A 341 10.45 14.58 9.30
C LYS A 341 11.17 13.53 8.48
N ASN A 342 12.51 13.51 8.56
CA ASN A 342 13.35 12.58 7.77
C ASN A 342 13.02 12.61 6.27
N HIS A 343 12.82 13.80 5.69
CA HIS A 343 12.43 14.03 4.30
C HIS A 343 11.05 13.47 3.90
N ILE A 344 10.25 13.03 4.88
CA ILE A 344 8.89 12.51 4.67
C ILE A 344 7.88 13.59 5.07
N ILE A 345 6.97 13.90 4.17
CA ILE A 345 5.86 14.83 4.41
C ILE A 345 4.75 14.10 5.17
N ARG A 346 4.28 14.73 6.25
CA ARG A 346 3.12 14.29 7.04
C ARG A 346 2.16 15.46 7.18
N PHE A 347 0.89 15.15 7.15
CA PHE A 347 -0.19 16.10 7.38
C PHE A 347 -0.73 15.93 8.80
N VAL A 348 -1.03 17.04 9.45
CA VAL A 348 -1.63 17.08 10.78
C VAL A 348 -3.00 17.73 10.65
N SER A 349 -3.99 17.10 11.25
CA SER A 349 -5.33 17.62 11.38
C SER A 349 -5.59 17.98 12.83
N ASP A 350 -6.29 19.09 13.06
CA ASP A 350 -6.88 19.49 14.35
C ASP A 350 -8.34 19.04 14.51
N ARG A 351 -8.86 18.36 13.48
CA ARG A 351 -10.25 17.86 13.46
C ARG A 351 -10.27 16.39 13.94
N GLU A 352 -10.03 16.22 15.24
CA GLU A 352 -9.97 14.89 15.85
C GLU A 352 -11.33 14.18 15.86
N ASP A 353 -12.43 14.92 15.83
CA ASP A 353 -13.80 14.45 15.75
C ASP A 353 -14.23 14.03 14.34
N ASN A 354 -13.47 14.43 13.31
CA ASN A 354 -13.81 14.15 11.91
C ASN A 354 -13.03 12.95 11.36
N LEU A 355 -13.66 11.77 11.35
CA LEU A 355 -13.06 10.53 10.87
C LEU A 355 -12.59 10.60 9.40
N GLN A 356 -13.23 11.38 8.54
CA GLN A 356 -12.80 11.55 7.15
C GLN A 356 -11.41 12.23 7.09
N CYS A 357 -11.21 13.28 7.89
CA CYS A 357 -9.92 13.94 8.02
C CYS A 357 -8.88 13.02 8.68
N GLN A 358 -9.27 12.26 9.70
CA GLN A 358 -8.40 11.28 10.33
C GLN A 358 -7.89 10.23 9.33
N PHE A 359 -8.77 9.70 8.46
CA PHE A 359 -8.35 8.77 7.41
C PHE A 359 -7.40 9.41 6.40
N LEU A 360 -7.62 10.67 6.01
CA LEU A 360 -6.80 11.37 5.02
C LEU A 360 -5.40 11.76 5.53
N THR A 361 -5.23 11.95 6.85
CA THR A 361 -3.97 12.46 7.44
C THR A 361 -3.16 11.41 8.19
N ASN A 362 -3.79 10.33 8.68
CA ASN A 362 -3.12 9.29 9.44
C ASN A 362 -2.34 8.31 8.54
N ASN A 363 -1.34 7.68 9.14
CA ASN A 363 -0.55 6.65 8.49
C ASN A 363 -1.28 5.29 8.45
N GLU A 364 -0.79 4.40 7.58
CA GLU A 364 -1.41 3.10 7.33
C GLU A 364 -1.49 2.18 8.56
N LEU A 365 -0.50 2.21 9.46
CA LEU A 365 -0.52 1.37 10.66
C LEU A 365 -1.59 1.83 11.64
N THR A 366 -1.68 3.14 11.89
CA THR A 366 -2.74 3.72 12.74
C THR A 366 -4.13 3.34 12.21
N LEU A 367 -4.35 3.48 10.91
CA LEU A 367 -5.62 3.10 10.29
C LEU A 367 -5.89 1.60 10.33
N THR A 368 -4.86 0.76 10.16
CA THR A 368 -4.99 -0.69 10.27
C THR A 368 -5.44 -1.11 11.66
N TYR A 369 -4.82 -0.57 12.71
CA TYR A 369 -5.22 -0.85 14.09
C TYR A 369 -6.64 -0.37 14.38
N PHE A 370 -6.98 0.82 13.93
CA PHE A 370 -8.32 1.36 14.10
C PHE A 370 -9.37 0.48 13.42
N ILE A 371 -9.20 0.14 12.15
CA ILE A 371 -10.14 -0.70 11.40
C ILE A 371 -10.24 -2.09 12.02
N ARG A 372 -9.13 -2.68 12.48
CA ARG A 372 -9.13 -3.98 13.15
C ARG A 372 -9.99 -3.96 14.41
N ASN A 373 -9.79 -2.97 15.27
CA ASN A 373 -10.55 -2.83 16.51
C ASN A 373 -12.05 -2.65 16.24
N GLU A 374 -12.39 -1.82 15.25
CA GLU A 374 -13.79 -1.61 14.86
C GLU A 374 -14.43 -2.86 14.24
N GLN A 375 -13.66 -3.63 13.45
CA GLN A 375 -14.13 -4.87 12.87
C GLN A 375 -14.36 -5.95 13.95
N ILE A 376 -13.46 -6.09 14.93
CA ILE A 376 -13.62 -7.01 16.07
C ILE A 376 -14.84 -6.63 16.93
N LYS A 377 -15.05 -5.34 17.21
CA LYS A 377 -16.24 -4.88 17.95
C LYS A 377 -17.54 -5.21 17.22
N ARG A 378 -17.53 -5.08 15.89
CA ARG A 378 -18.70 -5.36 15.05
C ARG A 378 -19.03 -6.84 14.94
N TYR A 379 -18.01 -7.70 15.02
CA TYR A 379 -18.10 -9.15 14.90
C TYR A 379 -17.36 -9.80 16.08
N PRO A 380 -17.91 -9.73 17.30
CA PRO A 380 -17.28 -10.32 18.48
C PRO A 380 -17.21 -11.84 18.37
N LEU A 381 -16.08 -12.41 18.80
CA LEU A 381 -15.81 -13.86 18.73
C LEU A 381 -16.88 -14.74 19.42
N SER A 382 -17.56 -14.18 20.43
CA SER A 382 -18.60 -14.87 21.21
C SER A 382 -19.87 -15.24 20.43
N VAL A 383 -20.10 -14.65 19.27
CA VAL A 383 -21.27 -14.95 18.42
C VAL A 383 -21.14 -16.30 17.69
N PHE A 384 -19.93 -16.88 17.65
CA PHE A 384 -19.58 -18.04 16.82
C PHE A 384 -19.18 -19.29 17.63
N GLN A 385 -19.35 -19.26 18.96
CA GLN A 385 -19.07 -20.42 19.83
C GLN A 385 -20.26 -21.38 19.99
N ASN A 386 -21.40 -21.13 19.35
CA ASN A 386 -22.64 -21.90 19.52
C ASN A 386 -23.13 -22.62 18.26
N ASP A 387 -22.22 -23.03 17.33
CA ASP A 387 -22.59 -23.98 16.27
C ASP A 387 -21.65 -25.20 16.25
#